data_8fd906dadb93997dc6eec0c66673ef01
#
_entry.id   8fd906dadb93997dc6eec0c66673ef01
#
_cell.length_a   1.000
_cell.length_b   1.000
_cell.length_c   1.000
_cell.angle_alpha   90.00
_cell.angle_beta   90.00
_cell.angle_gamma   90.00
#
_symmetry.space_group_name_H-M   'P 1'
#
loop_
_entity.id
_entity.type
_entity.pdbx_description
1 polymer ?
#
loop_
_entity_poly.entity_id
_entity_poly.type
_entity_poly.pdbx_seq_one_letter_code
_entity_poly.pdbx_strand_id
1 'polypeptide(L)'
;MTASTRTFTAGRIVALALIGLALLALAYLRFAPEDTVSVPAGAKAGDLTLEPCTYATEDGGYAADCGTLVVPENRADPQSRLIALPVTRVHARSDHPREPVFRLQGGPGKTNMQFTYASRFADDRDVVFVGYRGLDGSVRLDCPEVESALKHTTDLVGEKSSRAYADAFRSCADRHTDDGVDLAGYGVVPQVDDLEAARVALGYDRIDLVSESAGTRKAMIYAWRYPEHLHRSVMIGVNPPGHFLWDGKTTGEQLGRYAARCSEDDTCSGRTDDLAASVRSGSADIPDRWLFLPIKEGNVRLASFYGLAETTSESAPLSSSMTLGSWLSAAEDDASGFWFQSVLADIAFPTAFVWGEYASVARADAQAAADYFAAGGRERSTNLGVAATAFGWGGGRMLDGWPAAANEGEYTSVQPTNVETLLVGGELDTATPPQWATRDLLPQLPNGRQVVLPGFGHSDSFWEDQPEAGTRLITAFFDSGKVDDSLYKPQQVDFTPDVTLTSLAKGFAGAMLGLGILAVLSLLWMARRVRKRGAFGRKSAATLRTLYPIVLGLGGWFVGVLIVLTTMPGTPLDDQLLAALSVGLPIG
;
A
#
# COMPACT_ATOMS: atom_id res chain seq x y z
N MET A 1 -8.06 60.39 23.27
CA MET A 1 -7.85 58.97 22.97
C MET A 1 -6.81 58.89 21.89
N THR A 2 -5.54 58.69 22.26
CA THR A 2 -4.45 58.53 21.31
C THR A 2 -4.36 57.07 20.89
N ALA A 3 -4.60 56.78 19.62
CA ALA A 3 -4.46 55.47 19.05
C ALA A 3 -2.98 55.05 19.10
N SER A 4 -2.65 54.05 19.93
CA SER A 4 -1.35 53.45 19.99
C SER A 4 -1.12 52.67 18.69
N THR A 5 -0.31 53.18 17.80
CA THR A 5 0.20 52.43 16.63
C THR A 5 1.06 51.28 17.14
N ARG A 6 0.56 50.05 17.01
CA ARG A 6 1.31 48.81 17.31
C ARG A 6 2.43 48.68 16.29
N THR A 7 3.65 49.07 16.62
CA THR A 7 4.83 48.79 15.80
C THR A 7 5.17 47.31 15.85
N PHE A 8 5.23 46.68 14.70
CA PHE A 8 5.76 45.30 14.56
C PHE A 8 7.24 45.31 14.94
N THR A 9 7.63 44.52 15.93
CA THR A 9 9.04 44.33 16.26
C THR A 9 9.71 43.48 15.18
N ALA A 10 11.01 43.71 14.91
CA ALA A 10 11.78 42.93 13.92
C ALA A 10 11.62 41.42 14.11
N GLY A 11 11.61 40.91 15.35
CA GLY A 11 11.39 39.50 15.64
C GLY A 11 10.00 38.97 15.23
N ARG A 12 8.96 39.80 15.25
CA ARG A 12 7.62 39.40 14.76
C ARG A 12 7.58 39.31 13.24
N ILE A 13 8.26 40.26 12.57
CA ILE A 13 8.36 40.23 11.11
C ILE A 13 9.11 38.98 10.67
N VAL A 14 10.22 38.62 11.32
CA VAL A 14 10.97 37.40 11.04
C VAL A 14 10.13 36.13 11.31
N ALA A 15 9.41 36.07 12.43
CA ALA A 15 8.56 34.92 12.73
C ALA A 15 7.43 34.76 11.71
N LEU A 16 6.76 35.84 11.31
CA LEU A 16 5.72 35.81 10.28
C LEU A 16 6.28 35.44 8.92
N ALA A 17 7.48 35.90 8.57
CA ALA A 17 8.14 35.51 7.34
C ALA A 17 8.50 34.01 7.32
N LEU A 18 9.00 33.45 8.42
CA LEU A 18 9.29 32.02 8.55
C LEU A 18 8.02 31.17 8.47
N ILE A 19 6.94 31.59 9.12
CA ILE A 19 5.64 30.90 9.01
C ILE A 19 5.12 30.98 7.57
N GLY A 20 5.21 32.15 6.92
CA GLY A 20 4.83 32.32 5.53
C GLY A 20 5.62 31.42 4.58
N LEU A 21 6.94 31.34 4.76
CA LEU A 21 7.81 30.42 3.99
C LEU A 21 7.46 28.95 4.23
N ALA A 22 7.21 28.56 5.47
CA ALA A 22 6.78 27.19 5.80
C ALA A 22 5.43 26.84 5.15
N LEU A 23 4.47 27.77 5.20
CA LEU A 23 3.16 27.58 4.54
C LEU A 23 3.30 27.52 3.01
N LEU A 24 4.14 28.36 2.41
CA LEU A 24 4.43 28.32 0.97
C LEU A 24 5.13 27.00 0.57
N ALA A 25 6.08 26.53 1.38
CA ALA A 25 6.73 25.24 1.15
C ALA A 25 5.75 24.07 1.25
N LEU A 26 4.88 24.07 2.26
CA LEU A 26 3.83 23.05 2.40
C LEU A 26 2.81 23.13 1.26
N ALA A 27 2.42 24.34 0.84
CA ALA A 27 1.55 24.52 -0.32
C ALA A 27 2.22 24.05 -1.61
N TYR A 28 3.50 24.36 -1.81
CA TYR A 28 4.26 23.86 -2.94
C TYR A 28 4.32 22.33 -2.96
N LEU A 29 4.67 21.69 -1.84
CA LEU A 29 4.69 20.23 -1.72
C LEU A 29 3.30 19.60 -1.95
N ARG A 30 2.22 20.32 -1.58
CA ARG A 30 0.84 19.82 -1.73
C ARG A 30 0.26 20.02 -3.13
N PHE A 31 0.70 21.07 -3.83
CA PHE A 31 0.17 21.51 -5.12
C PHE A 31 1.22 21.56 -6.23
N ALA A 32 2.45 21.04 -5.96
CA ALA A 32 3.43 20.87 -7.04
C ALA A 32 2.80 20.00 -8.13
N PRO A 33 2.89 20.40 -9.41
CA PRO A 33 2.46 19.55 -10.50
C PRO A 33 3.20 18.21 -10.40
N GLU A 34 2.49 17.11 -10.37
CA GLU A 34 3.11 15.82 -10.64
C GLU A 34 3.63 15.88 -12.09
N ASP A 35 4.85 15.36 -12.32
CA ASP A 35 5.41 15.24 -13.67
C ASP A 35 4.54 14.27 -14.47
N THR A 36 3.48 14.78 -15.09
CA THR A 36 2.57 13.98 -15.90
C THR A 36 3.16 13.78 -17.28
N VAL A 37 3.35 12.54 -17.66
CA VAL A 37 3.71 12.16 -19.02
C VAL A 37 2.59 12.57 -19.97
N SER A 38 2.93 13.11 -21.14
CA SER A 38 1.95 13.53 -22.15
C SER A 38 2.28 12.93 -23.51
N VAL A 39 1.25 12.74 -24.34
CA VAL A 39 1.44 12.28 -25.73
C VAL A 39 2.11 13.39 -26.53
N PRO A 40 3.31 13.17 -27.10
CA PRO A 40 3.98 14.18 -27.93
C PRO A 40 3.15 14.52 -29.18
N ALA A 41 3.21 15.77 -29.62
CA ALA A 41 2.47 16.21 -30.82
C ALA A 41 2.92 15.43 -32.07
N GLY A 42 1.98 14.80 -32.75
CA GLY A 42 2.24 14.03 -33.98
C GLY A 42 2.79 12.62 -33.74
N ALA A 43 2.90 12.18 -32.48
CA ALA A 43 3.34 10.84 -32.15
C ALA A 43 2.39 9.76 -32.67
N LYS A 44 2.92 8.58 -32.91
CA LYS A 44 2.21 7.39 -33.36
C LYS A 44 2.35 6.28 -32.34
N ALA A 45 1.44 5.32 -32.39
CA ALA A 45 1.54 4.12 -31.57
C ALA A 45 2.88 3.39 -31.85
N GLY A 46 3.60 3.04 -30.79
CA GLY A 46 4.91 2.42 -30.82
C GLY A 46 6.09 3.42 -30.76
N ASP A 47 5.84 4.72 -30.88
CA ASP A 47 6.91 5.72 -30.75
C ASP A 47 7.44 5.71 -29.31
N LEU A 48 8.77 5.64 -29.18
CA LEU A 48 9.51 5.73 -27.91
C LEU A 48 10.52 6.87 -28.02
N THR A 49 10.46 7.82 -27.10
CA THR A 49 11.47 8.85 -26.93
C THR A 49 12.19 8.64 -25.60
N LEU A 50 13.51 8.65 -25.63
CA LEU A 50 14.35 8.48 -24.44
C LEU A 50 15.37 9.61 -24.36
N GLU A 51 15.62 10.11 -23.15
CA GLU A 51 16.64 11.10 -22.83
C GLU A 51 17.50 10.60 -21.66
N PRO A 52 18.82 10.89 -21.66
CA PRO A 52 19.68 10.52 -20.53
C PRO A 52 19.16 11.08 -19.21
N CYS A 53 19.10 10.25 -18.18
CA CYS A 53 18.69 10.62 -16.83
C CYS A 53 19.54 9.88 -15.78
N THR A 54 19.23 10.09 -14.51
CA THR A 54 19.81 9.34 -13.39
C THR A 54 18.68 8.67 -12.60
N TYR A 55 18.81 7.37 -12.42
CA TYR A 55 17.87 6.59 -11.61
C TYR A 55 18.44 6.35 -10.21
N ALA A 56 17.66 6.64 -9.17
CA ALA A 56 18.07 6.45 -7.79
C ALA A 56 17.90 4.99 -7.37
N THR A 57 18.97 4.38 -6.83
CA THR A 57 18.97 3.03 -6.28
C THR A 57 19.49 3.04 -4.84
N GLU A 58 19.44 1.89 -4.15
CA GLU A 58 20.03 1.72 -2.81
C GLU A 58 21.55 2.03 -2.79
N ASP A 59 22.25 1.79 -3.90
CA ASP A 59 23.70 2.06 -4.06
C ASP A 59 24.01 3.45 -4.65
N GLY A 60 23.01 4.32 -4.79
CA GLY A 60 23.14 5.67 -5.33
C GLY A 60 22.56 5.84 -6.73
N GLY A 61 23.01 6.87 -7.45
CA GLY A 61 22.51 7.19 -8.80
C GLY A 61 23.16 6.34 -9.88
N TYR A 62 22.34 5.75 -10.75
CA TYR A 62 22.77 4.99 -11.93
C TYR A 62 22.44 5.75 -13.21
N ALA A 63 23.31 5.65 -14.21
CA ALA A 63 23.03 6.16 -15.54
C ALA A 63 21.82 5.42 -16.13
N ALA A 64 20.88 6.17 -16.66
CA ALA A 64 19.64 5.65 -17.20
C ALA A 64 19.18 6.49 -18.39
N ASP A 65 18.23 5.95 -19.16
CA ASP A 65 17.41 6.71 -20.08
C ASP A 65 15.97 6.72 -19.55
N CYS A 66 15.40 7.92 -19.48
CA CYS A 66 14.02 8.13 -19.08
C CYS A 66 13.23 8.67 -20.29
N GLY A 67 12.00 8.23 -20.47
CA GLY A 67 11.23 8.73 -21.58
C GLY A 67 9.80 8.25 -21.64
N THR A 68 9.25 8.26 -22.84
CA THR A 68 7.83 8.08 -23.06
C THR A 68 7.57 7.12 -24.21
N LEU A 69 6.80 6.07 -23.94
CA LEU A 69 6.23 5.15 -24.91
C LEU A 69 4.79 5.59 -25.22
N VAL A 70 4.44 5.68 -26.51
CA VAL A 70 3.10 6.00 -26.96
C VAL A 70 2.37 4.74 -27.40
N VAL A 71 1.18 4.50 -26.84
CA VAL A 71 0.36 3.32 -27.14
C VAL A 71 -1.10 3.69 -27.36
N PRO A 72 -1.91 2.87 -28.07
CA PRO A 72 -3.36 3.06 -28.11
C PRO A 72 -3.97 2.86 -26.72
N GLU A 73 -4.94 3.69 -26.35
CA GLU A 73 -5.68 3.48 -25.10
C GLU A 73 -6.44 2.16 -25.14
N ASN A 74 -7.18 1.92 -26.21
CA ASN A 74 -7.87 0.65 -26.45
C ASN A 74 -7.39 0.01 -27.76
N ARG A 75 -6.62 -1.09 -27.65
CA ARG A 75 -6.08 -1.80 -28.83
C ARG A 75 -7.16 -2.50 -29.68
N ALA A 76 -8.36 -2.70 -29.13
CA ALA A 76 -9.48 -3.28 -29.87
C ALA A 76 -10.20 -2.24 -30.77
N ASP A 77 -10.00 -0.94 -30.52
CA ASP A 77 -10.57 0.14 -31.32
C ASP A 77 -9.50 0.75 -32.25
N PRO A 78 -9.61 0.58 -33.59
CA PRO A 78 -8.68 1.17 -34.53
C PRO A 78 -8.65 2.71 -34.52
N GLN A 79 -9.67 3.35 -33.94
CA GLN A 79 -9.78 4.81 -33.81
C GLN A 79 -9.46 5.31 -32.40
N SER A 80 -8.96 4.42 -31.52
CA SER A 80 -8.60 4.76 -30.15
C SER A 80 -7.65 5.94 -30.10
N ARG A 81 -7.87 6.81 -29.13
CA ARG A 81 -6.88 7.84 -28.81
C ARG A 81 -5.56 7.20 -28.34
N LEU A 82 -4.49 7.96 -28.40
CA LEU A 82 -3.19 7.56 -27.88
C LEU A 82 -3.04 7.99 -26.42
N ILE A 83 -2.34 7.18 -25.66
CA ILE A 83 -1.87 7.48 -24.31
C ILE A 83 -0.35 7.35 -24.24
N ALA A 84 0.27 7.99 -23.28
CA ALA A 84 1.71 7.97 -23.04
C ALA A 84 2.00 7.25 -21.74
N LEU A 85 3.02 6.40 -21.74
CA LEU A 85 3.51 5.66 -20.57
C LEU A 85 4.97 6.01 -20.32
N PRO A 86 5.39 6.27 -19.09
CA PRO A 86 6.80 6.47 -18.78
C PRO A 86 7.57 5.16 -18.95
N VAL A 87 8.78 5.26 -19.47
CA VAL A 87 9.73 4.15 -19.57
C VAL A 87 11.06 4.63 -18.99
N THR A 88 11.65 3.80 -18.15
CA THR A 88 13.01 4.01 -17.65
C THR A 88 13.85 2.78 -17.94
N ARG A 89 15.03 2.98 -18.53
CA ARG A 89 16.04 1.96 -18.75
C ARG A 89 17.28 2.32 -17.96
N VAL A 90 17.56 1.60 -16.88
CA VAL A 90 18.81 1.69 -16.12
C VAL A 90 19.86 0.88 -16.88
N HIS A 91 20.98 1.51 -17.20
CA HIS A 91 22.01 0.89 -18.03
C HIS A 91 22.82 -0.16 -17.28
N ALA A 92 23.07 -1.28 -17.95
CA ALA A 92 24.11 -2.22 -17.54
C ALA A 92 25.48 -1.51 -17.48
N ARG A 93 26.33 -1.92 -16.54
CA ARG A 93 27.73 -1.49 -16.49
C ARG A 93 28.63 -2.22 -17.49
N SER A 94 28.20 -3.42 -17.92
CA SER A 94 28.89 -4.23 -18.89
C SER A 94 28.76 -3.67 -20.32
N ASP A 95 29.85 -3.69 -21.10
CA ASP A 95 29.83 -3.37 -22.53
C ASP A 95 29.10 -4.45 -23.37
N HIS A 96 28.84 -5.60 -22.79
CA HIS A 96 28.15 -6.73 -23.41
C HIS A 96 27.01 -7.20 -22.49
N PRO A 97 25.93 -6.44 -22.38
CA PRO A 97 24.82 -6.79 -21.52
C PRO A 97 24.13 -8.07 -22.01
N ARG A 98 23.61 -8.84 -21.06
CA ARG A 98 22.75 -10.00 -21.28
C ARG A 98 21.30 -9.56 -21.51
N GLU A 99 20.36 -10.51 -21.53
CA GLU A 99 18.94 -10.22 -21.59
C GLU A 99 18.54 -9.21 -20.50
N PRO A 100 17.81 -8.13 -20.85
CA PRO A 100 17.42 -7.12 -19.88
C PRO A 100 16.38 -7.66 -18.90
N VAL A 101 16.41 -7.15 -17.68
CA VAL A 101 15.42 -7.45 -16.65
C VAL A 101 14.30 -6.43 -16.71
N PHE A 102 13.09 -6.85 -17.03
CA PHE A 102 11.88 -6.06 -16.90
C PHE A 102 11.22 -6.36 -15.55
N ARG A 103 10.96 -5.32 -14.78
CA ARG A 103 10.37 -5.46 -13.46
C ARG A 103 8.87 -5.25 -13.50
N LEU A 104 8.11 -6.04 -12.74
CA LEU A 104 6.67 -5.95 -12.59
C LEU A 104 6.28 -5.85 -11.11
N GLN A 105 5.89 -4.64 -10.70
CA GLN A 105 5.43 -4.33 -9.35
C GLN A 105 4.10 -5.02 -9.04
N GLY A 106 3.95 -5.39 -7.78
CA GLY A 106 2.71 -5.84 -7.17
C GLY A 106 1.67 -4.72 -6.99
N GLY A 107 0.77 -4.91 -6.10
CA GLY A 107 -0.38 -4.06 -5.83
C GLY A 107 -1.66 -4.87 -5.96
N PRO A 108 -2.59 -4.57 -6.89
CA PRO A 108 -2.62 -3.50 -7.90
C PRO A 108 -2.73 -2.08 -7.31
N GLY A 109 -2.70 -1.06 -8.15
CA GLY A 109 -2.82 0.34 -7.73
C GLY A 109 -1.51 0.97 -7.22
N LYS A 110 -0.35 0.32 -7.42
CA LYS A 110 0.99 0.80 -7.06
C LYS A 110 1.88 1.00 -8.28
N THR A 111 2.69 2.07 -8.27
CA THR A 111 3.57 2.43 -9.39
C THR A 111 4.62 1.37 -9.71
N ASN A 112 4.86 1.16 -11.02
CA ASN A 112 5.95 0.29 -11.48
C ASN A 112 7.28 1.05 -11.67
N MET A 113 7.30 2.37 -11.47
CA MET A 113 8.46 3.21 -11.79
C MET A 113 9.48 3.29 -10.66
N GLN A 114 9.23 2.69 -9.52
CA GLN A 114 10.11 2.73 -8.34
C GLN A 114 10.60 1.35 -7.96
N PHE A 115 11.91 1.14 -8.02
CA PHE A 115 12.57 -0.09 -7.61
C PHE A 115 14.01 0.19 -7.19
N THR A 116 14.23 0.45 -5.92
CA THR A 116 15.54 0.83 -5.37
C THR A 116 16.61 -0.25 -5.55
N TYR A 117 16.21 -1.51 -5.71
CA TYR A 117 17.09 -2.67 -5.87
C TYR A 117 17.57 -2.91 -7.31
N ALA A 118 17.33 -1.98 -8.25
CA ALA A 118 17.76 -2.12 -9.64
C ALA A 118 19.26 -2.31 -9.79
N SER A 119 20.07 -1.71 -8.90
CA SER A 119 21.53 -1.86 -8.88
C SER A 119 22.01 -3.31 -8.78
N ARG A 120 21.23 -4.19 -8.15
CA ARG A 120 21.55 -5.61 -7.97
C ARG A 120 21.64 -6.40 -9.27
N PHE A 121 21.09 -5.87 -10.36
CA PHE A 121 21.08 -6.51 -11.70
C PHE A 121 21.88 -5.72 -12.72
N ALA A 122 22.18 -4.44 -12.45
CA ALA A 122 22.77 -3.53 -13.41
C ALA A 122 24.27 -3.74 -13.68
N ASP A 123 24.91 -4.76 -13.14
CA ASP A 123 26.30 -5.08 -13.50
C ASP A 123 26.39 -5.61 -14.94
N ASP A 124 25.50 -6.48 -15.36
CA ASP A 124 25.53 -7.12 -16.67
C ASP A 124 24.17 -7.14 -17.42
N ARG A 125 23.16 -6.45 -16.92
CA ARG A 125 21.81 -6.40 -17.49
C ARG A 125 21.23 -4.99 -17.41
N ASP A 126 20.58 -4.55 -18.48
CA ASP A 126 19.70 -3.37 -18.37
C ASP A 126 18.53 -3.72 -17.47
N VAL A 127 18.07 -2.75 -16.64
CA VAL A 127 16.84 -2.89 -15.85
C VAL A 127 15.81 -1.92 -16.36
N VAL A 128 14.64 -2.45 -16.75
CA VAL A 128 13.61 -1.68 -17.44
C VAL A 128 12.33 -1.60 -16.62
N PHE A 129 11.81 -0.40 -16.51
CA PHE A 129 10.51 -0.10 -15.92
C PHE A 129 9.60 0.48 -16.99
N VAL A 130 8.41 -0.10 -17.11
CA VAL A 130 7.35 0.42 -17.97
C VAL A 130 6.17 0.79 -17.07
N GLY A 131 5.76 2.04 -17.11
CA GLY A 131 4.67 2.53 -16.27
C GLY A 131 3.35 1.85 -16.63
N TYR A 132 2.54 1.58 -15.61
CA TYR A 132 1.23 0.96 -15.81
C TYR A 132 0.22 1.99 -16.31
N ARG A 133 -0.52 1.63 -17.37
CA ARG A 133 -1.67 2.41 -17.83
C ARG A 133 -2.72 2.56 -16.74
N GLY A 134 -3.29 3.72 -16.62
CA GLY A 134 -4.23 4.03 -15.56
C GLY A 134 -3.59 4.44 -14.24
N LEU A 135 -2.27 4.38 -14.15
CA LEU A 135 -1.51 4.70 -12.93
C LEU A 135 -0.35 5.66 -13.21
N ASP A 136 0.62 5.25 -14.02
CA ASP A 136 1.88 5.97 -14.22
C ASP A 136 1.89 6.85 -15.49
N GLY A 137 0.90 6.69 -16.37
CA GLY A 137 0.86 7.32 -17.68
C GLY A 137 0.10 8.65 -17.74
N SER A 138 -0.13 9.11 -18.96
CA SER A 138 -0.87 10.36 -19.26
C SER A 138 -2.36 10.31 -18.88
N VAL A 139 -2.90 9.12 -18.59
CA VAL A 139 -4.23 8.92 -18.04
C VAL A 139 -4.08 8.20 -16.72
N ARG A 140 -4.61 8.81 -15.67
CA ARG A 140 -4.60 8.26 -14.31
C ARG A 140 -6.04 8.01 -13.86
N LEU A 141 -6.32 6.81 -13.41
CA LEU A 141 -7.67 6.39 -12.99
C LEU A 141 -7.89 6.66 -11.50
N ASP A 142 -7.62 7.89 -11.06
CA ASP A 142 -7.88 8.31 -9.68
C ASP A 142 -9.39 8.32 -9.41
N CYS A 143 -9.78 7.81 -8.25
CA CYS A 143 -11.16 7.76 -7.80
C CYS A 143 -11.33 8.47 -6.44
N PRO A 144 -11.31 9.81 -6.39
CA PRO A 144 -11.55 10.53 -5.13
C PRO A 144 -12.93 10.24 -4.53
N GLU A 145 -13.89 9.76 -5.34
CA GLU A 145 -15.19 9.29 -4.90
C GLU A 145 -15.07 8.07 -3.98
N VAL A 146 -14.18 7.11 -4.35
CA VAL A 146 -13.91 5.91 -3.56
C VAL A 146 -13.15 6.25 -2.29
N GLU A 147 -12.12 7.09 -2.38
CA GLU A 147 -11.39 7.57 -1.20
C GLU A 147 -12.32 8.26 -0.21
N SER A 148 -13.18 9.16 -0.70
CA SER A 148 -14.17 9.86 0.12
C SER A 148 -15.16 8.90 0.76
N ALA A 149 -15.67 7.90 0.02
CA ALA A 149 -16.58 6.91 0.55
C ALA A 149 -15.94 6.10 1.67
N LEU A 150 -14.67 5.69 1.51
CA LEU A 150 -13.92 4.95 2.53
C LEU A 150 -13.64 5.79 3.77
N LYS A 151 -13.26 7.06 3.62
CA LYS A 151 -12.99 7.97 4.73
C LYS A 151 -14.24 8.25 5.58
N HIS A 152 -15.42 8.28 4.97
CA HIS A 152 -16.69 8.59 5.64
C HIS A 152 -17.42 7.35 6.17
N THR A 153 -16.77 6.20 6.27
CA THR A 153 -17.38 4.99 6.81
C THR A 153 -17.13 4.82 8.31
N THR A 154 -18.04 4.10 8.96
CA THR A 154 -17.85 3.71 10.37
C THR A 154 -16.97 2.48 10.52
N ASP A 155 -16.74 1.73 9.45
CA ASP A 155 -15.95 0.50 9.39
C ASP A 155 -15.66 0.18 7.92
N LEU A 156 -14.40 -0.12 7.55
CA LEU A 156 -13.98 -0.34 6.17
C LEU A 156 -14.58 -1.60 5.52
N VAL A 157 -15.01 -2.57 6.33
CA VAL A 157 -15.48 -3.89 5.86
C VAL A 157 -16.99 -4.07 6.03
N GLY A 158 -17.66 -3.13 6.70
CA GLY A 158 -19.09 -3.21 7.03
C GLY A 158 -20.01 -3.15 5.81
N GLU A 159 -21.24 -3.66 5.96
CA GLU A 159 -22.25 -3.68 4.88
C GLU A 159 -22.58 -2.25 4.36
N LYS A 160 -22.62 -1.26 5.25
CA LYS A 160 -22.84 0.14 4.86
C LYS A 160 -21.70 0.66 4.00
N SER A 161 -20.45 0.34 4.37
CA SER A 161 -19.24 0.70 3.63
C SER A 161 -19.22 0.05 2.25
N SER A 162 -19.53 -1.24 2.17
CA SER A 162 -19.60 -1.99 0.91
C SER A 162 -20.63 -1.40 -0.07
N ARG A 163 -21.78 -0.92 0.41
CA ARG A 163 -22.76 -0.24 -0.44
C ARG A 163 -22.26 1.10 -0.97
N ALA A 164 -21.69 1.93 -0.09
CA ALA A 164 -21.12 3.22 -0.48
C ALA A 164 -19.97 3.05 -1.49
N TYR A 165 -19.19 1.99 -1.33
CA TYR A 165 -18.07 1.63 -2.19
C TYR A 165 -18.52 1.36 -3.63
N ALA A 166 -19.59 0.57 -3.83
CA ALA A 166 -20.12 0.28 -5.17
C ALA A 166 -20.60 1.53 -5.91
N ASP A 167 -21.34 2.40 -5.21
CA ASP A 167 -21.84 3.64 -5.79
C ASP A 167 -20.70 4.61 -6.10
N ALA A 168 -19.66 4.65 -5.27
CA ALA A 168 -18.47 5.45 -5.50
C ALA A 168 -17.67 4.99 -6.73
N PHE A 169 -17.51 3.67 -6.92
CA PHE A 169 -16.87 3.12 -8.13
C PHE A 169 -17.65 3.45 -9.40
N ARG A 170 -18.99 3.37 -9.34
CA ARG A 170 -19.84 3.76 -10.48
C ARG A 170 -19.67 5.24 -10.81
N SER A 171 -19.73 6.12 -9.80
CA SER A 171 -19.53 7.55 -9.99
C SER A 171 -18.14 7.89 -10.55
N CYS A 172 -17.09 7.17 -10.11
CA CYS A 172 -15.76 7.31 -10.65
C CYS A 172 -15.68 6.86 -12.12
N ALA A 173 -16.29 5.72 -12.46
CA ALA A 173 -16.32 5.19 -13.83
C ALA A 173 -17.08 6.13 -14.78
N ASP A 174 -18.24 6.65 -14.34
CA ASP A 174 -19.04 7.62 -15.10
C ASP A 174 -18.22 8.88 -15.36
N ARG A 175 -17.56 9.46 -14.35
CA ARG A 175 -16.70 10.65 -14.52
C ARG A 175 -15.58 10.41 -15.52
N HIS A 176 -14.85 9.30 -15.43
CA HIS A 176 -13.80 8.99 -16.40
C HIS A 176 -14.35 8.83 -17.81
N THR A 177 -15.52 8.21 -17.96
CA THR A 177 -16.19 8.07 -19.26
C THR A 177 -16.62 9.43 -19.82
N ASP A 178 -17.16 10.32 -18.98
CA ASP A 178 -17.53 11.70 -19.35
C ASP A 178 -16.29 12.53 -19.75
N ASP A 179 -15.12 12.26 -19.15
CA ASP A 179 -13.82 12.84 -19.51
C ASP A 179 -13.22 12.19 -20.78
N GLY A 180 -13.94 11.28 -21.43
CA GLY A 180 -13.54 10.62 -22.67
C GLY A 180 -12.50 9.52 -22.50
N VAL A 181 -12.39 8.91 -21.30
CA VAL A 181 -11.57 7.73 -21.06
C VAL A 181 -12.31 6.49 -21.51
N ASP A 182 -11.69 5.66 -22.36
CA ASP A 182 -12.22 4.35 -22.71
C ASP A 182 -11.77 3.30 -21.71
N LEU A 183 -12.56 3.11 -20.65
CA LEU A 183 -12.26 2.17 -19.56
C LEU A 183 -12.12 0.72 -20.04
N ALA A 184 -12.69 0.34 -21.20
CA ALA A 184 -12.50 -0.99 -21.77
C ALA A 184 -11.05 -1.26 -22.21
N GLY A 185 -10.25 -0.22 -22.40
CA GLY A 185 -8.82 -0.30 -22.70
C GLY A 185 -7.92 -0.54 -21.49
N TYR A 186 -8.48 -0.64 -20.28
CA TYR A 186 -7.70 -0.82 -19.04
C TYR A 186 -7.93 -2.21 -18.43
N GLY A 187 -6.90 -2.76 -17.83
CA GLY A 187 -6.90 -4.09 -17.22
C GLY A 187 -5.53 -4.75 -17.31
N VAL A 188 -5.42 -5.97 -16.85
CA VAL A 188 -4.14 -6.68 -16.77
C VAL A 188 -3.56 -7.03 -18.15
N VAL A 189 -4.39 -7.43 -19.12
CA VAL A 189 -3.94 -7.81 -20.47
C VAL A 189 -3.38 -6.60 -21.24
N PRO A 190 -4.05 -5.45 -21.30
CA PRO A 190 -3.47 -4.24 -21.89
C PRO A 190 -2.15 -3.79 -21.26
N GLN A 191 -1.95 -3.99 -19.93
CA GLN A 191 -0.65 -3.70 -19.28
C GLN A 191 0.46 -4.66 -19.76
N VAL A 192 0.13 -5.91 -20.01
CA VAL A 192 1.07 -6.89 -20.60
C VAL A 192 1.41 -6.54 -22.06
N ASP A 193 0.43 -6.11 -22.84
CA ASP A 193 0.66 -5.66 -24.21
C ASP A 193 1.49 -4.36 -24.28
N ASP A 194 1.44 -3.51 -23.24
CA ASP A 194 2.33 -2.34 -23.11
C ASP A 194 3.77 -2.75 -22.85
N LEU A 195 3.96 -3.78 -22.03
CA LEU A 195 5.28 -4.33 -21.75
C LEU A 195 5.94 -4.86 -23.03
N GLU A 196 5.18 -5.60 -23.84
CA GLU A 196 5.64 -6.11 -25.15
C GLU A 196 5.93 -4.94 -26.12
N ALA A 197 5.08 -3.93 -26.16
CA ALA A 197 5.32 -2.74 -26.98
C ALA A 197 6.63 -2.03 -26.57
N ALA A 198 6.92 -1.94 -25.28
CA ALA A 198 8.17 -1.39 -24.77
C ALA A 198 9.38 -2.24 -25.18
N ARG A 199 9.30 -3.58 -25.06
CA ARG A 199 10.34 -4.49 -25.52
C ARG A 199 10.70 -4.26 -26.99
N VAL A 200 9.67 -4.20 -27.85
CA VAL A 200 9.82 -3.96 -29.30
C VAL A 200 10.45 -2.60 -29.56
N ALA A 201 9.94 -1.54 -28.91
CA ALA A 201 10.44 -0.18 -29.12
C ALA A 201 11.88 0.00 -28.63
N LEU A 202 12.30 -0.73 -27.58
CA LEU A 202 13.66 -0.75 -27.06
C LEU A 202 14.61 -1.66 -27.89
N GLY A 203 14.08 -2.51 -28.78
CA GLY A 203 14.84 -3.36 -29.70
C GLY A 203 15.40 -4.63 -29.06
N TYR A 204 14.83 -5.12 -27.95
CA TYR A 204 15.24 -6.37 -27.33
C TYR A 204 14.58 -7.58 -27.98
N ASP A 205 15.34 -8.63 -28.29
CA ASP A 205 14.81 -9.90 -28.82
C ASP A 205 14.03 -10.67 -27.75
N ARG A 206 14.63 -10.80 -26.57
CA ARG A 206 14.04 -11.46 -25.41
C ARG A 206 14.35 -10.69 -24.14
N ILE A 207 13.54 -10.92 -23.13
CA ILE A 207 13.66 -10.28 -21.81
C ILE A 207 13.65 -11.34 -20.69
N ASP A 208 14.21 -10.98 -19.54
CA ASP A 208 13.97 -11.64 -18.27
C ASP A 208 12.89 -10.85 -17.48
N LEU A 209 12.04 -11.54 -16.74
CA LEU A 209 11.04 -10.91 -15.90
C LEU A 209 11.33 -11.15 -14.42
N VAL A 210 11.37 -10.07 -13.63
CA VAL A 210 11.24 -10.09 -12.17
C VAL A 210 9.89 -9.51 -11.81
N SER A 211 9.07 -10.30 -11.14
CA SER A 211 7.72 -9.90 -10.76
C SER A 211 7.42 -10.25 -9.32
N GLU A 212 6.55 -9.47 -8.69
CA GLU A 212 6.15 -9.70 -7.32
C GLU A 212 4.65 -9.51 -7.10
N SER A 213 4.07 -10.31 -6.19
CA SER A 213 2.66 -10.18 -5.78
C SER A 213 1.71 -10.15 -6.99
N ALA A 214 0.81 -9.19 -7.09
CA ALA A 214 -0.09 -9.01 -8.24
C ALA A 214 0.65 -8.84 -9.59
N GLY A 215 1.91 -8.41 -9.59
CA GLY A 215 2.78 -8.35 -10.78
C GLY A 215 3.06 -9.72 -11.37
N THR A 216 3.03 -10.79 -10.57
CA THR A 216 3.23 -12.17 -11.05
C THR A 216 2.11 -12.63 -11.98
N ARG A 217 0.89 -12.07 -11.84
CA ARG A 217 -0.20 -12.29 -12.79
C ARG A 217 0.15 -11.75 -14.18
N LYS A 218 0.77 -10.58 -14.25
CA LYS A 218 1.23 -9.98 -15.50
C LYS A 218 2.34 -10.83 -16.13
N ALA A 219 3.28 -11.33 -15.31
CA ALA A 219 4.34 -12.22 -15.77
C ALA A 219 3.82 -13.56 -16.32
N MET A 220 2.80 -14.16 -15.68
CA MET A 220 2.12 -15.35 -16.19
C MET A 220 1.46 -15.09 -17.55
N ILE A 221 0.69 -14.00 -17.66
CA ILE A 221 0.01 -13.63 -18.91
C ILE A 221 1.03 -13.34 -20.00
N TYR A 222 2.16 -12.70 -19.69
CA TYR A 222 3.24 -12.48 -20.65
C TYR A 222 3.83 -13.80 -21.13
N ALA A 223 4.09 -14.75 -20.21
CA ALA A 223 4.61 -16.08 -20.54
C ALA A 223 3.63 -16.92 -21.38
N TRP A 224 2.33 -16.67 -21.30
CA TRP A 224 1.31 -17.34 -22.12
C TRP A 224 1.10 -16.67 -23.47
N ARG A 225 1.25 -15.35 -23.54
CA ARG A 225 0.94 -14.53 -24.70
C ARG A 225 2.16 -14.33 -25.61
N TYR A 226 3.35 -14.21 -25.03
CA TYR A 226 4.61 -13.91 -25.71
C TYR A 226 5.75 -14.84 -25.27
N PRO A 227 5.55 -16.18 -25.26
CA PRO A 227 6.54 -17.13 -24.71
C PRO A 227 7.88 -17.08 -25.45
N GLU A 228 7.89 -16.75 -26.75
CA GLU A 228 9.10 -16.67 -27.60
C GLU A 228 9.98 -15.46 -27.25
N HIS A 229 9.41 -14.42 -26.66
CA HIS A 229 10.11 -13.20 -26.27
C HIS A 229 10.56 -13.21 -24.80
N LEU A 230 10.22 -14.26 -24.03
CA LEU A 230 10.58 -14.40 -22.63
C LEU A 230 11.72 -15.44 -22.49
N HIS A 231 12.88 -14.96 -21.97
CA HIS A 231 14.00 -15.83 -21.70
C HIS A 231 13.76 -16.62 -20.42
N ARG A 232 13.59 -15.93 -19.28
CA ARG A 232 13.27 -16.53 -17.98
C ARG A 232 12.37 -15.62 -17.15
N SER A 233 11.66 -16.23 -16.21
CA SER A 233 10.75 -15.48 -15.31
C SER A 233 11.00 -15.89 -13.86
N VAL A 234 11.19 -14.88 -12.99
CA VAL A 234 11.19 -15.03 -11.53
C VAL A 234 9.96 -14.35 -10.96
N MET A 235 9.17 -15.12 -10.22
CA MET A 235 7.90 -14.68 -9.61
C MET A 235 7.99 -14.81 -8.10
N ILE A 236 7.94 -13.68 -7.39
CA ILE A 236 8.02 -13.59 -5.93
C ILE A 236 6.64 -13.31 -5.37
N GLY A 237 6.18 -14.11 -4.38
CA GLY A 237 4.84 -13.95 -3.83
C GLY A 237 3.77 -14.18 -4.92
N VAL A 238 3.64 -15.42 -5.37
CA VAL A 238 2.91 -15.79 -6.61
C VAL A 238 1.40 -15.71 -6.42
N ASN A 239 0.72 -14.94 -7.28
CA ASN A 239 -0.74 -14.79 -7.31
C ASN A 239 -1.37 -15.40 -8.58
N PRO A 240 -1.71 -16.69 -8.60
CA PRO A 240 -2.33 -17.34 -9.76
C PRO A 240 -3.77 -16.85 -10.04
N PRO A 241 -4.32 -17.10 -11.23
CA PRO A 241 -5.73 -16.83 -11.54
C PRO A 241 -6.70 -17.39 -10.50
N GLY A 242 -7.69 -16.58 -10.10
CA GLY A 242 -8.68 -16.94 -9.09
C GLY A 242 -8.25 -16.69 -7.64
N HIS A 243 -7.04 -16.18 -7.42
CA HIS A 243 -6.47 -16.01 -6.08
C HIS A 243 -6.33 -14.55 -5.63
N PHE A 244 -7.02 -13.62 -6.27
CA PHE A 244 -7.20 -12.27 -5.70
C PHE A 244 -8.38 -12.27 -4.70
N LEU A 245 -8.43 -13.34 -3.90
CA LEU A 245 -9.44 -13.66 -2.90
C LEU A 245 -8.77 -14.41 -1.75
N TRP A 246 -9.05 -14.02 -0.52
CA TRP A 246 -8.50 -14.65 0.68
C TRP A 246 -9.62 -15.33 1.46
N ASP A 247 -9.64 -16.65 1.39
CA ASP A 247 -10.62 -17.47 2.10
C ASP A 247 -10.18 -17.79 3.54
N GLY A 248 -11.16 -18.19 4.34
CA GLY A 248 -10.94 -18.50 5.75
C GLY A 248 -10.07 -19.73 6.01
N LYS A 249 -10.05 -20.70 5.07
CA LYS A 249 -9.26 -21.92 5.21
C LYS A 249 -7.77 -21.61 5.01
N THR A 250 -7.44 -20.96 3.90
CA THR A 250 -6.05 -20.60 3.57
C THR A 250 -5.45 -19.66 4.62
N THR A 251 -6.22 -18.66 5.07
CA THR A 251 -5.79 -17.77 6.16
C THR A 251 -5.57 -18.55 7.46
N GLY A 252 -6.43 -19.53 7.76
CA GLY A 252 -6.29 -20.39 8.93
C GLY A 252 -5.05 -21.29 8.86
N GLU A 253 -4.68 -21.78 7.67
CA GLU A 253 -3.45 -22.54 7.44
C GLU A 253 -2.20 -21.68 7.70
N GLN A 254 -2.20 -20.41 7.24
CA GLN A 254 -1.08 -19.49 7.48
C GLN A 254 -0.97 -19.12 8.98
N LEU A 255 -2.08 -18.85 9.65
CA LEU A 255 -2.09 -18.66 11.11
C LEU A 255 -1.55 -19.89 11.86
N GLY A 256 -1.83 -21.10 11.36
CA GLY A 256 -1.28 -22.34 11.91
C GLY A 256 0.25 -22.41 11.81
N ARG A 257 0.85 -21.86 10.75
CA ARG A 257 2.32 -21.77 10.62
C ARG A 257 2.92 -20.80 11.63
N TYR A 258 2.29 -19.63 11.83
CA TYR A 258 2.69 -18.71 12.90
C TYR A 258 2.55 -19.36 14.29
N ALA A 259 1.48 -20.15 14.52
CA ALA A 259 1.31 -20.87 15.78
C ALA A 259 2.39 -21.93 16.02
N ALA A 260 2.83 -22.63 14.96
CA ALA A 260 3.96 -23.54 15.07
C ALA A 260 5.25 -22.82 15.48
N ARG A 261 5.56 -21.66 14.88
CA ARG A 261 6.70 -20.84 15.27
C ARG A 261 6.58 -20.30 16.70
N CYS A 262 5.36 -19.90 17.11
CA CYS A 262 5.09 -19.47 18.48
C CYS A 262 5.35 -20.58 19.50
N SER A 263 4.98 -21.83 19.19
CA SER A 263 5.22 -22.97 20.12
C SER A 263 6.69 -23.30 20.31
N GLU A 264 7.57 -22.87 19.40
CA GLU A 264 9.02 -23.02 19.47
C GLU A 264 9.71 -21.84 20.17
N ASP A 265 8.99 -20.74 20.45
CA ASP A 265 9.49 -19.53 21.11
C ASP A 265 8.98 -19.45 22.54
N ASP A 266 9.90 -19.40 23.51
CA ASP A 266 9.58 -19.41 24.96
C ASP A 266 8.72 -18.21 25.37
N THR A 267 8.88 -17.05 24.73
CA THR A 267 8.13 -15.84 25.08
C THR A 267 6.71 -15.90 24.55
N CYS A 268 6.53 -16.34 23.31
CA CYS A 268 5.22 -16.51 22.72
C CYS A 268 4.41 -17.63 23.38
N SER A 269 5.03 -18.81 23.55
CA SER A 269 4.39 -19.98 24.20
C SER A 269 4.06 -19.73 25.66
N GLY A 270 4.81 -18.83 26.34
CA GLY A 270 4.48 -18.37 27.70
C GLY A 270 3.22 -17.50 27.79
N ARG A 271 2.72 -16.95 26.66
CA ARG A 271 1.51 -16.09 26.60
C ARG A 271 0.28 -16.81 26.05
N THR A 272 0.44 -17.89 25.31
CA THR A 272 -0.68 -18.66 24.73
C THR A 272 -0.29 -20.11 24.45
N ASP A 273 -1.19 -21.03 24.71
CA ASP A 273 -1.04 -22.45 24.36
C ASP A 273 -1.29 -22.71 22.86
N ASP A 274 -2.08 -21.85 22.19
CA ASP A 274 -2.39 -21.92 20.76
C ASP A 274 -2.64 -20.52 20.21
N LEU A 275 -1.63 -19.93 19.57
CA LEU A 275 -1.71 -18.60 18.96
C LEU A 275 -2.82 -18.50 17.92
N ALA A 276 -2.98 -19.52 17.07
CA ALA A 276 -3.99 -19.50 16.03
C ALA A 276 -5.43 -19.55 16.61
N ALA A 277 -5.62 -20.29 17.70
CA ALA A 277 -6.89 -20.32 18.43
C ALA A 277 -7.16 -18.96 19.11
N SER A 278 -6.14 -18.33 19.71
CA SER A 278 -6.24 -17.01 20.34
C SER A 278 -6.65 -15.94 19.32
N VAL A 279 -6.02 -15.92 18.15
CA VAL A 279 -6.36 -14.97 17.06
C VAL A 279 -7.78 -15.25 16.54
N ARG A 280 -8.17 -16.51 16.30
CA ARG A 280 -9.52 -16.85 15.83
C ARG A 280 -10.60 -16.46 16.83
N SER A 281 -10.39 -16.75 18.11
CA SER A 281 -11.34 -16.41 19.18
C SER A 281 -11.46 -14.89 19.34
N GLY A 282 -10.32 -14.19 19.45
CA GLY A 282 -10.31 -12.73 19.54
C GLY A 282 -10.91 -12.05 18.32
N SER A 283 -10.71 -12.60 17.10
CA SER A 283 -11.30 -12.07 15.88
C SER A 283 -12.83 -12.19 15.83
N ALA A 284 -13.40 -13.11 16.59
CA ALA A 284 -14.86 -13.24 16.72
C ALA A 284 -15.45 -12.24 17.73
N ASP A 285 -14.66 -11.74 18.66
CA ASP A 285 -15.10 -10.86 19.77
C ASP A 285 -14.13 -9.69 19.99
N ILE A 286 -13.96 -8.85 18.96
CA ILE A 286 -13.15 -7.64 19.06
C ILE A 286 -13.94 -6.60 19.87
N PRO A 287 -13.37 -6.03 20.96
CA PRO A 287 -14.08 -5.04 21.77
C PRO A 287 -14.38 -3.78 20.96
N ASP A 288 -15.55 -3.16 21.22
CA ASP A 288 -16.01 -1.95 20.51
C ASP A 288 -15.23 -0.68 20.91
N ARG A 289 -14.41 -0.74 21.97
CA ARG A 289 -13.61 0.37 22.47
C ARG A 289 -12.45 -0.03 23.34
N TRP A 290 -11.45 0.83 23.38
CA TRP A 290 -10.40 0.87 24.39
C TRP A 290 -10.55 2.14 25.22
N LEU A 291 -10.79 2.02 26.52
CA LEU A 291 -11.23 3.13 27.35
C LEU A 291 -12.52 3.76 26.79
N PHE A 292 -12.47 5.01 26.37
CA PHE A 292 -13.54 5.74 25.68
C PHE A 292 -13.32 5.87 24.17
N LEU A 293 -12.23 5.32 23.64
CA LEU A 293 -11.83 5.41 22.25
C LEU A 293 -12.45 4.25 21.44
N PRO A 294 -13.17 4.54 20.35
CA PRO A 294 -13.84 3.49 19.58
C PRO A 294 -12.84 2.63 18.80
N ILE A 295 -13.13 1.34 18.71
CA ILE A 295 -12.43 0.38 17.87
C ILE A 295 -13.37 -0.04 16.76
N LYS A 296 -12.91 0.01 15.52
CA LYS A 296 -13.63 -0.45 14.34
C LYS A 296 -13.16 -1.88 14.03
N GLU A 297 -14.02 -2.82 14.26
CA GLU A 297 -13.73 -4.25 14.22
C GLU A 297 -13.21 -4.72 12.85
N GLY A 298 -13.85 -4.29 11.74
CA GLY A 298 -13.41 -4.62 10.39
C GLY A 298 -12.06 -4.01 10.05
N ASN A 299 -11.77 -2.81 10.55
CA ASN A 299 -10.47 -2.17 10.40
C ASN A 299 -9.35 -2.97 11.08
N VAL A 300 -9.60 -3.50 12.28
CA VAL A 300 -8.63 -4.34 13.00
C VAL A 300 -8.34 -5.62 12.22
N ARG A 301 -9.40 -6.30 11.73
CA ARG A 301 -9.23 -7.52 10.92
C ARG A 301 -8.46 -7.24 9.64
N LEU A 302 -8.79 -6.15 8.94
CA LEU A 302 -8.13 -5.74 7.69
C LEU A 302 -6.66 -5.40 7.92
N ALA A 303 -6.36 -4.55 8.91
CA ALA A 303 -4.99 -4.18 9.27
C ALA A 303 -4.19 -5.40 9.72
N SER A 304 -4.81 -6.31 10.49
CA SER A 304 -4.15 -7.55 10.91
C SER A 304 -3.83 -8.48 9.75
N PHE A 305 -4.72 -8.61 8.76
CA PHE A 305 -4.44 -9.42 7.58
C PHE A 305 -3.20 -8.94 6.84
N TYR A 306 -3.12 -7.64 6.53
CA TYR A 306 -1.97 -7.07 5.84
C TYR A 306 -0.73 -7.02 6.73
N GLY A 307 -0.88 -6.78 8.03
CA GLY A 307 0.24 -6.82 8.97
C GLY A 307 0.86 -8.20 9.17
N LEU A 308 0.12 -9.27 8.89
CA LEU A 308 0.65 -10.65 8.91
C LEU A 308 1.35 -11.04 7.60
N ALA A 309 1.27 -10.21 6.55
CA ALA A 309 1.90 -10.54 5.29
C ALA A 309 3.43 -10.47 5.36
N GLU A 310 3.98 -9.47 6.06
CA GLU A 310 5.43 -9.29 6.20
C GLU A 310 5.90 -9.65 7.62
N THR A 311 6.97 -10.44 7.73
CA THR A 311 7.50 -10.88 9.02
C THR A 311 8.31 -9.80 9.72
N THR A 312 9.26 -9.23 9.01
CA THR A 312 10.12 -8.14 9.47
C THR A 312 10.39 -7.26 8.27
N SER A 313 9.83 -6.08 8.20
CA SER A 313 10.14 -5.15 7.12
C SER A 313 10.31 -3.76 7.69
N GLU A 314 11.43 -3.10 7.34
CA GLU A 314 11.65 -1.71 7.69
C GLU A 314 10.70 -0.78 6.93
N SER A 315 10.24 -1.21 5.76
CA SER A 315 9.33 -0.44 4.90
C SER A 315 7.85 -0.64 5.24
N ALA A 316 7.47 -1.75 5.87
CA ALA A 316 6.08 -2.03 6.22
C ALA A 316 5.68 -1.29 7.52
N PRO A 317 4.59 -0.51 7.51
CA PRO A 317 4.09 0.18 8.71
C PRO A 317 3.58 -0.77 9.79
N LEU A 318 3.33 -2.03 9.45
CA LEU A 318 2.92 -3.11 10.33
C LEU A 318 3.67 -4.38 9.95
N SER A 319 4.32 -5.02 10.93
CA SER A 319 4.89 -6.35 10.80
C SER A 319 4.02 -7.40 11.49
N SER A 320 4.26 -8.69 11.18
CA SER A 320 3.57 -9.79 11.85
C SER A 320 3.87 -9.80 13.35
N SER A 321 5.09 -9.47 13.76
CA SER A 321 5.50 -9.34 15.17
C SER A 321 4.64 -8.34 15.93
N MET A 322 4.49 -7.12 15.40
CA MET A 322 3.64 -6.07 15.99
C MET A 322 2.17 -6.48 16.01
N THR A 323 1.70 -7.09 14.94
CA THR A 323 0.31 -7.54 14.77
C THR A 323 -0.03 -8.64 15.76
N LEU A 324 0.75 -9.72 15.80
CA LEU A 324 0.56 -10.83 16.74
C LEU A 324 0.67 -10.38 18.18
N GLY A 325 1.63 -9.49 18.48
CA GLY A 325 1.76 -8.87 19.80
C GLY A 325 0.50 -8.15 20.26
N SER A 326 -0.26 -7.50 19.36
CA SER A 326 -1.52 -6.85 19.70
C SER A 326 -2.65 -7.86 19.97
N TRP A 327 -2.69 -8.98 19.24
CA TRP A 327 -3.64 -10.07 19.52
C TRP A 327 -3.39 -10.75 20.85
N LEU A 328 -2.13 -11.01 21.18
CA LEU A 328 -1.74 -11.56 22.48
C LEU A 328 -2.07 -10.60 23.63
N SER A 329 -1.83 -9.28 23.45
CA SER A 329 -2.18 -8.28 24.45
C SER A 329 -3.69 -8.16 24.65
N ALA A 330 -4.48 -8.25 23.56
CA ALA A 330 -5.94 -8.24 23.65
C ALA A 330 -6.49 -9.47 24.39
N ALA A 331 -5.86 -10.64 24.24
CA ALA A 331 -6.20 -11.84 25.03
C ALA A 331 -5.87 -11.68 26.53
N GLU A 332 -5.01 -10.71 26.88
CA GLU A 332 -4.66 -10.30 28.25
C GLU A 332 -5.47 -9.05 28.71
N ASP A 333 -6.63 -8.79 28.11
CA ASP A 333 -7.53 -7.67 28.39
C ASP A 333 -6.96 -6.27 28.00
N ASP A 334 -5.94 -6.18 27.13
CA ASP A 334 -5.39 -4.92 26.62
C ASP A 334 -5.65 -4.71 25.14
N ALA A 335 -6.77 -4.06 24.82
CA ALA A 335 -7.20 -3.76 23.46
C ALA A 335 -6.57 -2.49 22.86
N SER A 336 -5.57 -1.87 23.51
CA SER A 336 -4.96 -0.62 23.03
C SER A 336 -4.31 -0.76 21.65
N GLY A 337 -3.69 -1.92 21.36
CA GLY A 337 -3.13 -2.21 20.04
C GLY A 337 -4.19 -2.29 18.95
N PHE A 338 -5.37 -2.81 19.24
CA PHE A 338 -6.50 -2.83 18.29
C PHE A 338 -7.03 -1.44 17.97
N TRP A 339 -7.12 -0.56 18.98
CA TRP A 339 -7.45 0.84 18.71
C TRP A 339 -6.46 1.50 17.75
N PHE A 340 -5.16 1.28 17.96
CA PHE A 340 -4.14 1.85 17.07
C PHE A 340 -4.22 1.29 15.66
N GLN A 341 -4.42 -0.03 15.50
CA GLN A 341 -4.65 -0.67 14.19
C GLN A 341 -5.89 -0.09 13.50
N SER A 342 -6.98 0.11 14.25
CA SER A 342 -8.22 0.69 13.73
C SER A 342 -8.01 2.09 13.18
N VAL A 343 -7.28 2.95 13.91
CA VAL A 343 -6.93 4.31 13.47
C VAL A 343 -5.99 4.29 12.27
N LEU A 344 -4.96 3.44 12.30
CA LEU A 344 -4.01 3.32 11.20
C LEU A 344 -4.70 2.87 9.90
N ALA A 345 -5.64 1.95 10.00
CA ALA A 345 -6.44 1.51 8.86
C ALA A 345 -7.28 2.64 8.26
N ASP A 346 -7.92 3.46 9.08
CA ASP A 346 -8.67 4.63 8.61
C ASP A 346 -7.81 5.65 7.84
N ILE A 347 -6.55 5.77 8.21
CA ILE A 347 -5.63 6.71 7.55
C ILE A 347 -5.04 6.10 6.28
N ALA A 348 -4.61 4.84 6.33
CA ALA A 348 -3.82 4.23 5.28
C ALA A 348 -4.65 3.69 4.11
N PHE A 349 -5.74 2.96 4.38
CA PHE A 349 -6.44 2.23 3.32
C PHE A 349 -7.23 3.10 2.33
N PRO A 350 -7.84 4.23 2.70
CA PRO A 350 -8.56 5.06 1.71
C PRO A 350 -7.70 5.54 0.54
N THR A 351 -6.41 5.79 0.78
CA THR A 351 -5.45 6.30 -0.22
C THR A 351 -4.38 5.29 -0.60
N ALA A 352 -4.57 4.00 -0.26
CA ALA A 352 -3.54 2.97 -0.47
C ALA A 352 -3.29 2.66 -1.96
N PHE A 353 -4.28 2.93 -2.83
CA PHE A 353 -4.26 2.54 -4.23
C PHE A 353 -4.81 3.65 -5.14
N VAL A 354 -4.40 3.62 -6.41
CA VAL A 354 -5.15 4.29 -7.48
C VAL A 354 -6.34 3.39 -7.80
N TRP A 355 -7.50 3.73 -7.23
CA TRP A 355 -8.63 2.82 -7.12
C TRP A 355 -9.25 2.39 -8.45
N GLY A 356 -9.19 3.22 -9.50
CA GLY A 356 -9.68 2.84 -10.81
C GLY A 356 -8.74 1.84 -11.51
N GLU A 357 -7.42 2.00 -11.37
CA GLU A 357 -6.47 0.98 -11.85
C GLU A 357 -6.60 -0.31 -11.05
N TYR A 358 -6.71 -0.21 -9.72
CA TYR A 358 -6.99 -1.35 -8.84
C TYR A 358 -8.21 -2.14 -9.32
N ALA A 359 -9.33 -1.47 -9.56
CA ALA A 359 -10.55 -2.12 -10.02
C ALA A 359 -10.39 -2.77 -11.39
N SER A 360 -9.74 -2.07 -12.33
CA SER A 360 -9.50 -2.58 -13.69
C SER A 360 -8.66 -3.86 -13.71
N VAL A 361 -7.63 -3.94 -12.87
CA VAL A 361 -6.75 -5.12 -12.78
C VAL A 361 -7.42 -6.24 -11.97
N ALA A 362 -8.09 -5.92 -10.86
CA ALA A 362 -8.78 -6.89 -10.02
C ALA A 362 -9.87 -7.67 -10.79
N ARG A 363 -10.51 -7.04 -11.78
CA ARG A 363 -11.51 -7.70 -12.63
C ARG A 363 -11.00 -8.92 -13.41
N ALA A 364 -9.68 -9.14 -13.49
CA ALA A 364 -9.16 -10.41 -14.00
C ALA A 364 -9.67 -11.63 -13.22
N ASP A 365 -10.07 -11.45 -11.95
CA ASP A 365 -10.66 -12.49 -11.09
C ASP A 365 -12.16 -12.23 -10.82
N ALA A 366 -12.85 -11.46 -11.67
CA ALA A 366 -14.26 -11.08 -11.49
C ALA A 366 -15.20 -12.29 -11.33
N GLN A 367 -15.02 -13.34 -12.15
CA GLN A 367 -15.83 -14.56 -12.06
C GLN A 367 -15.59 -15.29 -10.74
N ALA A 368 -14.33 -15.46 -10.32
CA ALA A 368 -13.99 -16.09 -9.05
C ALA A 368 -14.58 -15.31 -7.86
N ALA A 369 -14.54 -13.97 -7.93
CA ALA A 369 -15.15 -13.12 -6.93
C ALA A 369 -16.67 -13.26 -6.89
N ALA A 370 -17.32 -13.25 -8.06
CA ALA A 370 -18.76 -13.44 -8.15
C ALA A 370 -19.20 -14.78 -7.54
N ASP A 371 -18.51 -15.87 -7.89
CA ASP A 371 -18.78 -17.21 -7.35
C ASP A 371 -18.56 -17.28 -5.84
N TYR A 372 -17.47 -16.67 -5.32
CA TYR A 372 -17.17 -16.59 -3.90
C TYR A 372 -18.29 -15.90 -3.11
N PHE A 373 -18.75 -14.73 -3.57
CA PHE A 373 -19.80 -13.99 -2.88
C PHE A 373 -21.18 -14.64 -3.05
N ALA A 374 -21.47 -15.29 -4.18
CA ALA A 374 -22.69 -16.06 -4.39
C ALA A 374 -22.77 -17.29 -3.45
N ALA A 375 -21.62 -17.90 -3.14
CA ALA A 375 -21.51 -19.00 -2.18
C ALA A 375 -21.58 -18.58 -0.69
N GLY A 376 -21.92 -17.33 -0.40
CA GLY A 376 -22.03 -16.81 0.98
C GLY A 376 -20.70 -16.39 1.61
N GLY A 377 -19.72 -16.01 0.81
CA GLY A 377 -18.41 -15.54 1.28
C GLY A 377 -18.46 -14.35 2.24
N ARG A 378 -19.59 -13.62 2.30
CA ARG A 378 -19.83 -12.52 3.24
C ARG A 378 -20.13 -12.96 4.68
N GLU A 379 -20.72 -14.14 4.87
CA GLU A 379 -21.26 -14.54 6.17
C GLU A 379 -20.20 -14.93 7.21
N ARG A 380 -18.92 -14.97 6.80
CA ARG A 380 -17.79 -15.38 7.65
C ARG A 380 -16.84 -14.21 7.96
N SER A 381 -17.38 -13.04 8.22
CA SER A 381 -16.65 -11.78 8.41
C SER A 381 -15.67 -11.75 9.60
N THR A 382 -15.70 -12.74 10.49
CA THR A 382 -14.79 -12.84 11.64
C THR A 382 -13.37 -13.30 11.27
N ASN A 383 -13.14 -13.79 10.05
CA ASN A 383 -11.83 -14.22 9.57
C ASN A 383 -11.06 -13.05 8.91
N LEU A 384 -9.75 -12.96 9.15
CA LEU A 384 -8.91 -11.87 8.65
C LEU A 384 -8.87 -11.82 7.12
N GLY A 385 -8.69 -12.96 6.44
CA GLY A 385 -8.66 -13.04 4.98
C GLY A 385 -10.01 -12.70 4.35
N VAL A 386 -11.10 -13.15 4.96
CA VAL A 386 -12.47 -12.81 4.52
C VAL A 386 -12.71 -11.30 4.63
N ALA A 387 -12.19 -10.63 5.67
CA ALA A 387 -12.26 -9.19 5.81
C ALA A 387 -11.49 -8.46 4.69
N ALA A 388 -10.28 -8.95 4.35
CA ALA A 388 -9.49 -8.41 3.25
C ALA A 388 -10.19 -8.58 1.90
N THR A 389 -10.78 -9.74 1.63
CA THR A 389 -11.59 -10.01 0.43
C THR A 389 -12.82 -9.10 0.38
N ALA A 390 -13.54 -8.94 1.49
CA ALA A 390 -14.71 -8.06 1.55
C ALA A 390 -14.33 -6.60 1.29
N PHE A 391 -13.19 -6.14 1.81
CA PHE A 391 -12.66 -4.81 1.53
C PHE A 391 -12.28 -4.66 0.05
N GLY A 392 -11.42 -5.52 -0.46
CA GLY A 392 -10.89 -5.44 -1.83
C GLY A 392 -11.97 -5.44 -2.91
N TRP A 393 -13.05 -6.16 -2.67
CA TRP A 393 -14.17 -6.30 -3.62
C TRP A 393 -15.42 -5.50 -3.24
N GLY A 394 -15.36 -4.68 -2.19
CA GLY A 394 -16.55 -4.00 -1.67
C GLY A 394 -17.68 -4.97 -1.35
N GLY A 395 -17.36 -6.14 -0.76
CA GLY A 395 -18.30 -7.22 -0.54
C GLY A 395 -18.91 -7.80 -1.82
N GLY A 396 -18.18 -7.79 -2.93
CA GLY A 396 -18.59 -8.20 -4.28
C GLY A 396 -19.26 -7.08 -5.10
N ARG A 397 -19.52 -5.93 -4.52
CA ARG A 397 -20.27 -4.84 -5.17
C ARG A 397 -19.42 -3.96 -6.10
N MET A 398 -18.08 -4.06 -6.03
CA MET A 398 -17.20 -3.40 -6.99
C MET A 398 -17.50 -3.87 -8.42
N LEU A 399 -17.89 -5.15 -8.60
CA LEU A 399 -18.26 -5.70 -9.91
C LEU A 399 -19.46 -4.99 -10.55
N ASP A 400 -20.39 -4.48 -9.73
CA ASP A 400 -21.57 -3.74 -10.20
C ASP A 400 -21.26 -2.26 -10.49
N GLY A 401 -20.18 -1.74 -9.94
CA GLY A 401 -19.79 -0.33 -10.02
C GLY A 401 -18.75 -0.03 -11.09
N TRP A 402 -17.85 -0.95 -11.41
CA TRP A 402 -16.76 -0.75 -12.37
C TRP A 402 -16.97 -1.59 -13.63
N PRO A 403 -16.82 -1.01 -14.85
CA PRO A 403 -17.07 -1.72 -16.11
C PRO A 403 -16.05 -2.83 -16.36
N ALA A 404 -16.45 -3.83 -17.15
CA ALA A 404 -15.59 -4.89 -17.61
C ALA A 404 -14.56 -4.39 -18.62
N ALA A 405 -13.33 -4.90 -18.56
CA ALA A 405 -12.32 -4.68 -19.59
C ALA A 405 -12.65 -5.50 -20.86
N ALA A 406 -12.14 -5.07 -22.02
CA ALA A 406 -12.37 -5.75 -23.30
C ALA A 406 -11.91 -7.24 -23.27
N ASN A 407 -10.87 -7.54 -22.49
CA ASN A 407 -10.23 -8.86 -22.39
C ASN A 407 -10.51 -9.56 -21.06
N GLU A 408 -11.53 -9.19 -20.31
CA GLU A 408 -11.81 -9.70 -18.97
C GLU A 408 -11.96 -11.22 -18.91
N GLY A 409 -12.49 -11.86 -19.92
CA GLY A 409 -12.65 -13.30 -19.98
C GLY A 409 -11.37 -14.10 -20.33
N GLU A 410 -10.28 -13.43 -20.73
CA GLU A 410 -9.03 -14.06 -21.05
C GLU A 410 -8.23 -14.37 -19.77
N TYR A 411 -7.44 -15.45 -19.79
CA TYR A 411 -6.51 -15.80 -18.70
C TYR A 411 -7.12 -15.90 -17.29
N THR A 412 -8.38 -16.31 -17.20
CA THR A 412 -9.08 -16.54 -15.93
C THR A 412 -8.68 -17.86 -15.25
N SER A 413 -7.89 -18.68 -15.95
CA SER A 413 -7.34 -19.94 -15.45
C SER A 413 -5.85 -20.07 -15.81
N VAL A 414 -5.11 -20.83 -15.01
CA VAL A 414 -3.70 -21.14 -15.28
C VAL A 414 -3.58 -21.93 -16.59
N GLN A 415 -2.61 -21.53 -17.42
CA GLN A 415 -2.30 -22.20 -18.70
C GLN A 415 -0.88 -22.80 -18.64
N PRO A 416 -0.59 -23.86 -19.40
CA PRO A 416 0.75 -24.41 -19.48
C PRO A 416 1.68 -23.47 -20.26
N THR A 417 2.95 -23.41 -19.85
CA THR A 417 4.03 -22.75 -20.58
C THR A 417 5.35 -23.47 -20.37
N ASN A 418 6.19 -23.51 -21.41
CA ASN A 418 7.53 -24.09 -21.35
C ASN A 418 8.62 -23.07 -20.95
N VAL A 419 8.26 -21.83 -20.65
CA VAL A 419 9.20 -20.81 -20.18
C VAL A 419 9.84 -21.26 -18.87
N GLU A 420 11.17 -21.19 -18.79
CA GLU A 420 11.89 -21.47 -17.54
C GLU A 420 11.45 -20.45 -16.47
N THR A 421 10.82 -20.96 -15.41
CA THR A 421 10.19 -20.12 -14.39
C THR A 421 10.60 -20.54 -12.99
N LEU A 422 11.05 -19.56 -12.18
CA LEU A 422 11.32 -19.72 -10.77
C LEU A 422 10.20 -19.07 -9.96
N LEU A 423 9.54 -19.84 -9.12
CA LEU A 423 8.53 -19.41 -8.17
C LEU A 423 9.19 -19.27 -6.79
N VAL A 424 9.10 -18.11 -6.17
CA VAL A 424 9.63 -17.85 -4.82
C VAL A 424 8.48 -17.43 -3.92
N GLY A 425 8.38 -18.02 -2.74
CA GLY A 425 7.36 -17.66 -1.76
C GLY A 425 7.89 -17.74 -0.34
N GLY A 426 7.46 -16.84 0.52
CA GLY A 426 7.71 -16.92 1.95
C GLY A 426 6.78 -17.96 2.60
N GLU A 427 7.30 -18.73 3.56
CA GLU A 427 6.50 -19.72 4.30
C GLU A 427 5.32 -19.07 5.02
N LEU A 428 5.51 -17.87 5.54
CA LEU A 428 4.56 -17.14 6.37
C LEU A 428 3.72 -16.10 5.61
N ASP A 429 3.89 -16.01 4.30
CA ASP A 429 3.15 -15.08 3.44
C ASP A 429 1.64 -15.34 3.51
N THR A 430 0.88 -14.39 4.06
CA THR A 430 -0.59 -14.43 4.11
C THR A 430 -1.25 -13.83 2.88
N ALA A 431 -0.55 -12.94 2.16
CA ALA A 431 -1.07 -12.25 1.00
C ALA A 431 -1.08 -13.14 -0.24
N THR A 432 0.02 -13.88 -0.48
CA THR A 432 0.15 -14.86 -1.57
C THR A 432 0.79 -16.16 -1.06
N PRO A 433 0.04 -16.94 -0.28
CA PRO A 433 0.54 -18.16 0.33
C PRO A 433 1.19 -19.11 -0.67
N PRO A 434 2.41 -19.63 -0.40
CA PRO A 434 3.20 -20.38 -1.38
C PRO A 434 2.52 -21.67 -1.87
N GLN A 435 1.56 -22.21 -1.12
CA GLN A 435 0.77 -23.37 -1.54
C GLN A 435 -0.12 -23.10 -2.77
N TRP A 436 -0.49 -21.86 -3.06
CA TRP A 436 -1.20 -21.52 -4.29
C TRP A 436 -0.33 -21.80 -5.51
N ALA A 437 0.92 -21.32 -5.48
CA ALA A 437 1.87 -21.62 -6.54
C ALA A 437 2.14 -23.12 -6.68
N THR A 438 2.34 -23.83 -5.55
CA THR A 438 2.62 -25.28 -5.55
C THR A 438 1.48 -26.09 -6.15
N ARG A 439 0.24 -25.74 -5.79
CA ARG A 439 -0.95 -26.53 -6.17
C ARG A 439 -1.46 -26.20 -7.56
N ASP A 440 -1.48 -24.91 -7.89
CA ASP A 440 -2.27 -24.44 -9.02
C ASP A 440 -1.38 -24.03 -10.22
N LEU A 441 -0.18 -23.47 -10.00
CA LEU A 441 0.68 -22.99 -11.08
C LEU A 441 1.81 -23.99 -11.45
N LEU A 442 2.58 -24.46 -10.48
CA LEU A 442 3.76 -25.31 -10.71
C LEU A 442 3.47 -26.56 -11.55
N PRO A 443 2.31 -27.25 -11.40
CA PRO A 443 1.97 -28.40 -12.24
C PRO A 443 1.82 -28.07 -13.73
N GLN A 444 1.61 -26.80 -14.08
CA GLN A 444 1.46 -26.32 -15.46
C GLN A 444 2.78 -25.80 -16.06
N LEU A 445 3.88 -25.87 -15.30
CA LEU A 445 5.20 -25.37 -15.69
C LEU A 445 6.21 -26.54 -15.79
N PRO A 446 6.35 -27.22 -16.94
CA PRO A 446 7.30 -28.33 -17.11
C PRO A 446 8.75 -27.95 -16.75
N ASN A 447 9.14 -26.68 -17.00
CA ASN A 447 10.45 -26.12 -16.67
C ASN A 447 10.39 -25.21 -15.42
N GLY A 448 9.32 -25.34 -14.62
CA GLY A 448 9.15 -24.58 -13.38
C GLY A 448 9.97 -25.15 -12.23
N ARG A 449 10.40 -24.26 -11.35
CA ARG A 449 11.02 -24.57 -10.05
C ARG A 449 10.36 -23.73 -8.98
N GLN A 450 10.30 -24.24 -7.77
CA GLN A 450 9.79 -23.47 -6.63
C GLN A 450 10.74 -23.52 -5.45
N VAL A 451 10.94 -22.38 -4.82
CA VAL A 451 11.64 -22.22 -3.53
C VAL A 451 10.64 -21.61 -2.54
N VAL A 452 10.50 -22.25 -1.38
CA VAL A 452 9.74 -21.70 -0.25
C VAL A 452 10.74 -21.37 0.85
N LEU A 453 10.80 -20.09 1.23
CA LEU A 453 11.79 -19.56 2.16
C LEU A 453 11.26 -19.67 3.60
N PRO A 454 11.88 -20.47 4.48
CA PRO A 454 11.40 -20.68 5.84
C PRO A 454 11.46 -19.40 6.69
N GLY A 455 10.33 -19.02 7.29
CA GLY A 455 10.20 -17.87 8.14
C GLY A 455 10.07 -16.52 7.42
N PHE A 456 10.09 -16.50 6.09
CA PHE A 456 9.88 -15.28 5.30
C PHE A 456 8.39 -14.98 5.13
N GLY A 457 8.06 -13.69 5.06
CA GLY A 457 6.74 -13.18 4.69
C GLY A 457 6.57 -12.97 3.19
N HIS A 458 5.90 -11.88 2.83
CA HIS A 458 5.63 -11.50 1.44
C HIS A 458 6.88 -10.95 0.73
N SER A 459 6.72 -10.08 -0.24
CA SER A 459 7.80 -9.62 -1.12
C SER A 459 8.84 -8.71 -0.44
N ASP A 460 8.45 -7.90 0.54
CA ASP A 460 9.39 -6.98 1.21
C ASP A 460 10.46 -7.77 1.97
N SER A 461 10.07 -8.82 2.72
CA SER A 461 11.01 -9.72 3.39
C SER A 461 12.03 -10.34 2.42
N PHE A 462 11.61 -10.69 1.19
CA PHE A 462 12.52 -11.22 0.18
C PHE A 462 13.62 -10.22 -0.20
N TRP A 463 13.27 -8.95 -0.37
CA TRP A 463 14.21 -7.94 -0.81
C TRP A 463 15.11 -7.42 0.31
N GLU A 464 14.61 -7.34 1.53
CA GLU A 464 15.23 -6.62 2.65
C GLU A 464 16.04 -7.53 3.59
N ASP A 465 15.51 -8.72 3.94
CA ASP A 465 16.09 -9.51 5.02
C ASP A 465 17.43 -10.18 4.67
N GLN A 466 17.57 -10.71 3.46
CA GLN A 466 18.80 -11.38 3.01
C GLN A 466 19.13 -10.97 1.56
N PRO A 467 19.53 -9.72 1.33
CA PRO A 467 19.67 -9.13 -0.02
C PRO A 467 20.68 -9.88 -0.91
N GLU A 468 21.80 -10.34 -0.36
CA GLU A 468 22.80 -11.10 -1.12
C GLU A 468 22.26 -12.46 -1.58
N ALA A 469 21.49 -13.14 -0.73
CA ALA A 469 20.88 -14.41 -1.04
C ALA A 469 19.81 -14.26 -2.13
N GLY A 470 18.97 -13.22 -2.02
CA GLY A 470 17.94 -12.90 -3.03
C GLY A 470 18.55 -12.56 -4.38
N THR A 471 19.56 -11.70 -4.40
CA THR A 471 20.29 -11.34 -5.61
C THR A 471 20.92 -12.58 -6.26
N ARG A 472 21.60 -13.41 -5.46
CA ARG A 472 22.25 -14.65 -5.93
C ARG A 472 21.24 -15.63 -6.53
N LEU A 473 20.11 -15.84 -5.87
CA LEU A 473 19.06 -16.73 -6.36
C LEU A 473 18.56 -16.31 -7.76
N ILE A 474 18.24 -15.00 -7.92
CA ILE A 474 17.70 -14.48 -9.18
C ILE A 474 18.76 -14.49 -10.28
N THR A 475 19.97 -13.98 -10.02
CA THR A 475 21.02 -13.88 -11.03
C THR A 475 21.50 -15.26 -11.50
N ALA A 476 21.68 -16.23 -10.60
CA ALA A 476 22.03 -17.60 -10.95
C ALA A 476 20.97 -18.25 -11.84
N PHE A 477 19.68 -17.98 -11.55
CA PHE A 477 18.59 -18.48 -12.37
C PHE A 477 18.56 -17.83 -13.74
N PHE A 478 18.70 -16.50 -13.83
CA PHE A 478 18.77 -15.80 -15.13
C PHE A 478 19.98 -16.19 -15.96
N ASP A 479 21.10 -16.52 -15.33
CA ASP A 479 22.33 -16.90 -16.03
C ASP A 479 22.27 -18.31 -16.61
N SER A 480 21.66 -19.25 -15.90
CA SER A 480 21.84 -20.67 -16.20
C SER A 480 20.61 -21.56 -15.96
N GLY A 481 19.49 -21.00 -15.51
CA GLY A 481 18.30 -21.76 -15.08
C GLY A 481 18.52 -22.55 -13.78
N LYS A 482 19.64 -22.33 -13.07
CA LYS A 482 19.93 -23.03 -11.81
C LYS A 482 19.34 -22.27 -10.63
N VAL A 483 18.72 -23.00 -9.72
CA VAL A 483 18.30 -22.49 -8.43
C VAL A 483 19.49 -22.56 -7.47
N ASP A 484 19.92 -21.40 -6.98
CA ASP A 484 20.99 -21.31 -5.98
C ASP A 484 20.45 -20.57 -4.75
N ASP A 485 19.86 -21.34 -3.85
CA ASP A 485 19.32 -20.91 -2.56
C ASP A 485 20.28 -21.16 -1.39
N SER A 486 21.54 -21.52 -1.67
CA SER A 486 22.54 -21.93 -0.70
C SER A 486 22.93 -20.86 0.32
N LEU A 487 22.69 -19.58 0.02
CA LEU A 487 22.98 -18.48 0.94
C LEU A 487 21.82 -18.18 1.89
N TYR A 488 20.61 -18.68 1.62
CA TYR A 488 19.47 -18.45 2.49
C TYR A 488 19.59 -19.16 3.82
N LYS A 489 19.17 -18.46 4.88
CA LYS A 489 19.03 -19.01 6.22
C LYS A 489 17.58 -18.87 6.66
N PRO A 490 17.02 -19.85 7.41
CA PRO A 490 15.69 -19.72 7.98
C PRO A 490 15.59 -18.46 8.84
N GLN A 491 14.53 -17.67 8.64
CA GLN A 491 14.21 -16.52 9.46
C GLN A 491 13.47 -16.94 10.74
N GLN A 492 13.69 -16.21 11.82
CA GLN A 492 12.94 -16.35 13.05
C GLN A 492 11.89 -15.24 13.13
N VAL A 493 10.69 -15.59 13.58
CA VAL A 493 9.67 -14.58 13.90
C VAL A 493 10.04 -13.94 15.23
N ASP A 494 10.16 -12.64 15.27
CA ASP A 494 10.37 -11.91 16.51
C ASP A 494 9.01 -11.69 17.21
N PHE A 495 8.74 -12.41 18.29
CA PHE A 495 7.52 -12.23 19.08
C PHE A 495 7.64 -11.15 20.16
N THR A 496 8.80 -10.47 20.26
CA THR A 496 9.09 -9.42 21.26
C THR A 496 9.68 -8.16 20.64
N PRO A 497 9.02 -7.57 19.63
CA PRO A 497 9.58 -6.39 18.99
C PRO A 497 9.76 -5.24 19.99
N ASP A 498 10.82 -4.46 19.85
CA ASP A 498 11.13 -3.29 20.69
C ASP A 498 9.98 -2.27 20.70
N VAL A 499 9.26 -2.13 19.59
CA VAL A 499 8.10 -1.26 19.45
C VAL A 499 6.86 -2.11 19.20
N THR A 500 5.88 -1.99 20.09
CA THR A 500 4.59 -2.68 19.97
C THR A 500 3.46 -1.72 19.65
N LEU A 501 2.40 -2.18 18.96
CA LEU A 501 1.20 -1.36 18.72
C LEU A 501 0.55 -0.91 20.02
N THR A 502 0.61 -1.74 21.05
CA THR A 502 0.14 -1.43 22.41
C THR A 502 0.93 -0.28 23.03
N SER A 503 2.27 -0.28 22.91
CA SER A 503 3.11 0.81 23.42
C SER A 503 2.90 2.11 22.66
N LEU A 504 2.76 2.04 21.33
CA LEU A 504 2.44 3.19 20.48
C LEU A 504 1.08 3.80 20.85
N ALA A 505 0.05 2.95 20.99
CA ALA A 505 -1.30 3.38 21.39
C ALA A 505 -1.30 4.12 22.72
N LYS A 506 -0.67 3.51 23.75
CA LYS A 506 -0.57 4.09 25.08
C LYS A 506 0.25 5.38 25.09
N GLY A 507 1.38 5.40 24.37
CA GLY A 507 2.22 6.59 24.21
C GLY A 507 1.46 7.73 23.55
N PHE A 508 0.77 7.45 22.44
CA PHE A 508 0.01 8.43 21.69
C PHE A 508 -1.19 8.97 22.50
N ALA A 509 -2.00 8.09 23.08
CA ALA A 509 -3.13 8.50 23.92
C ALA A 509 -2.66 9.26 25.17
N GLY A 510 -1.56 8.83 25.79
CA GLY A 510 -0.95 9.53 26.93
C GLY A 510 -0.45 10.92 26.56
N ALA A 511 0.19 11.08 25.41
CA ALA A 511 0.64 12.38 24.90
C ALA A 511 -0.56 13.32 24.62
N MET A 512 -1.60 12.80 23.95
CA MET A 512 -2.83 13.57 23.68
C MET A 512 -3.50 14.03 24.97
N LEU A 513 -3.72 13.13 25.91
CA LEU A 513 -4.34 13.43 27.19
C LEU A 513 -3.49 14.41 28.00
N GLY A 514 -2.16 14.18 28.05
CA GLY A 514 -1.22 15.05 28.76
C GLY A 514 -1.20 16.47 28.21
N LEU A 515 -1.17 16.63 26.90
CA LEU A 515 -1.24 17.95 26.23
C LEU A 515 -2.60 18.63 26.45
N GLY A 516 -3.71 17.87 26.39
CA GLY A 516 -5.04 18.39 26.69
C GLY A 516 -5.15 18.88 28.12
N ILE A 517 -4.70 18.07 29.11
CA ILE A 517 -4.67 18.46 30.52
C ILE A 517 -3.78 19.70 30.73
N LEU A 518 -2.58 19.71 30.15
CA LEU A 518 -1.65 20.84 30.24
C LEU A 518 -2.28 22.12 29.69
N ALA A 519 -2.99 22.04 28.56
CA ALA A 519 -3.71 23.18 27.99
C ALA A 519 -4.77 23.72 28.97
N VAL A 520 -5.64 22.86 29.50
CA VAL A 520 -6.70 23.26 30.47
C VAL A 520 -6.11 23.81 31.75
N LEU A 521 -5.15 23.13 32.38
CA LEU A 521 -4.52 23.58 33.62
C LEU A 521 -3.78 24.91 33.44
N SER A 522 -3.13 25.08 32.28
CA SER A 522 -2.44 26.33 31.96
C SER A 522 -3.42 27.52 31.81
N LEU A 523 -4.58 27.30 31.17
CA LEU A 523 -5.65 28.29 31.09
C LEU A 523 -6.19 28.65 32.48
N LEU A 524 -6.50 27.66 33.30
CA LEU A 524 -6.98 27.86 34.66
C LEU A 524 -5.95 28.62 35.54
N TRP A 525 -4.67 28.24 35.42
CA TRP A 525 -3.58 28.94 36.11
C TRP A 525 -3.48 30.40 35.65
N MET A 526 -3.55 30.66 34.36
CA MET A 526 -3.48 31.99 33.79
C MET A 526 -4.65 32.87 34.26
N ALA A 527 -5.87 32.32 34.17
CA ALA A 527 -7.06 33.01 34.63
C ALA A 527 -6.99 33.36 36.13
N ARG A 528 -6.56 32.39 36.98
CA ARG A 528 -6.40 32.59 38.42
C ARG A 528 -5.27 33.59 38.74
N ARG A 529 -4.14 33.52 37.99
CA ARG A 529 -3.01 34.43 38.18
C ARG A 529 -3.38 35.87 37.83
N VAL A 530 -4.06 36.08 36.70
CA VAL A 530 -4.50 37.40 36.27
C VAL A 530 -5.55 37.99 37.26
N ARG A 531 -6.51 37.17 37.71
CA ARG A 531 -7.51 37.61 38.71
C ARG A 531 -6.88 38.03 40.05
N LYS A 532 -5.82 37.29 40.52
CA LYS A 532 -5.22 37.52 41.84
C LYS A 532 -4.12 38.58 41.83
N ARG A 533 -3.35 38.72 40.77
CA ARG A 533 -2.12 39.54 40.74
C ARG A 533 -2.06 40.52 39.56
N GLY A 534 -3.15 40.69 38.81
CA GLY A 534 -3.21 41.54 37.63
C GLY A 534 -2.38 41.03 36.44
N ALA A 535 -2.18 41.89 35.45
CA ALA A 535 -1.49 41.55 34.20
C ALA A 535 -0.04 41.09 34.44
N PHE A 536 0.47 40.26 33.54
CA PHE A 536 1.85 39.80 33.54
C PHE A 536 2.83 40.92 33.17
N GLY A 537 4.01 40.94 33.78
CA GLY A 537 5.09 41.83 33.40
C GLY A 537 5.53 41.59 31.94
N ARG A 538 6.14 42.60 31.31
CA ARG A 538 6.44 42.64 29.87
C ARG A 538 7.20 41.41 29.36
N LYS A 539 8.21 40.91 30.10
CA LYS A 539 9.00 39.72 29.72
C LYS A 539 8.15 38.46 29.78
N SER A 540 7.45 38.20 30.92
CA SER A 540 6.59 37.03 31.08
C SER A 540 5.41 37.01 30.08
N ALA A 541 4.83 38.19 29.80
CA ALA A 541 3.78 38.32 28.81
C ALA A 541 4.29 38.00 27.39
N ALA A 542 5.53 38.36 27.04
CA ALA A 542 6.13 38.02 25.76
C ALA A 542 6.35 36.49 25.63
N THR A 543 6.94 35.85 26.64
CA THR A 543 7.14 34.40 26.68
C THR A 543 5.84 33.63 26.57
N LEU A 544 4.83 34.00 27.35
CA LEU A 544 3.51 33.37 27.33
C LEU A 544 2.84 33.50 25.95
N ARG A 545 2.93 34.68 25.31
CA ARG A 545 2.38 34.91 23.97
C ARG A 545 3.06 34.08 22.90
N THR A 546 4.28 33.60 23.12
CA THR A 546 5.01 32.73 22.19
C THR A 546 4.70 31.23 22.43
N LEU A 547 4.68 30.80 23.69
CA LEU A 547 4.52 29.38 24.04
C LEU A 547 3.05 28.94 24.10
N TYR A 548 2.14 29.84 24.54
CA TYR A 548 0.74 29.47 24.74
C TYR A 548 0.00 29.05 23.45
N PRO A 549 0.18 29.73 22.30
CA PRO A 549 -0.44 29.24 21.05
C PRO A 549 -0.07 27.84 20.69
N ILE A 550 1.17 27.39 21.00
CA ILE A 550 1.62 26.01 20.76
C ILE A 550 0.91 25.04 21.70
N VAL A 551 0.92 25.33 23.02
CA VAL A 551 0.30 24.47 24.04
C VAL A 551 -1.22 24.39 23.87
N LEU A 552 -1.87 25.53 23.67
CA LEU A 552 -3.32 25.59 23.50
C LEU A 552 -3.75 25.05 22.12
N GLY A 553 -2.96 25.33 21.08
CA GLY A 553 -3.24 24.83 19.74
C GLY A 553 -3.16 23.30 19.69
N LEU A 554 -2.08 22.71 20.15
CA LEU A 554 -1.93 21.23 20.19
C LEU A 554 -2.90 20.59 21.17
N GLY A 555 -2.99 21.10 22.41
CA GLY A 555 -3.88 20.53 23.42
C GLY A 555 -5.36 20.69 23.05
N GLY A 556 -5.75 21.81 22.48
CA GLY A 556 -7.11 22.03 21.98
C GLY A 556 -7.45 21.16 20.78
N TRP A 557 -6.51 20.99 19.86
CA TRP A 557 -6.66 20.07 18.72
C TRP A 557 -6.91 18.64 19.21
N PHE A 558 -6.09 18.12 20.13
CA PHE A 558 -6.30 16.80 20.69
C PHE A 558 -7.64 16.62 21.42
N VAL A 559 -8.06 17.62 22.20
CA VAL A 559 -9.38 17.60 22.83
C VAL A 559 -10.49 17.61 21.76
N GLY A 560 -10.36 18.41 20.72
CA GLY A 560 -11.28 18.44 19.59
C GLY A 560 -11.37 17.10 18.89
N VAL A 561 -10.23 16.48 18.56
CA VAL A 561 -10.15 15.14 17.93
C VAL A 561 -10.82 14.08 18.81
N LEU A 562 -10.53 14.08 20.13
CA LEU A 562 -11.16 13.13 21.06
C LEU A 562 -12.69 13.29 21.13
N ILE A 563 -13.19 14.52 21.14
CA ILE A 563 -14.63 14.79 21.13
C ILE A 563 -15.26 14.27 19.83
N VAL A 564 -14.65 14.53 18.68
CA VAL A 564 -15.18 14.09 17.38
C VAL A 564 -15.13 12.58 17.27
N LEU A 565 -14.02 11.94 17.60
CA LEU A 565 -13.89 10.47 17.54
C LEU A 565 -14.91 9.76 18.43
N THR A 566 -15.29 10.38 19.58
CA THR A 566 -16.26 9.78 20.50
C THR A 566 -17.71 10.08 20.13
N THR A 567 -18.00 11.24 19.53
CA THR A 567 -19.37 11.67 19.22
C THR A 567 -19.78 11.44 17.78
N MET A 568 -18.82 11.43 16.85
CA MET A 568 -19.02 11.27 15.40
C MET A 568 -17.95 10.31 14.81
N PRO A 569 -18.01 9.01 15.13
CA PRO A 569 -16.96 8.05 14.78
C PRO A 569 -16.76 7.83 13.26
N GLY A 570 -17.69 8.30 12.42
CA GLY A 570 -17.56 8.27 10.95
C GLY A 570 -16.98 9.54 10.34
N THR A 571 -16.49 10.50 11.15
CA THR A 571 -15.85 11.72 10.63
C THR A 571 -14.40 11.39 10.27
N PRO A 572 -13.95 11.68 9.03
CA PRO A 572 -12.56 11.50 8.62
C PRO A 572 -11.60 12.31 9.49
N LEU A 573 -10.43 11.75 9.79
CA LEU A 573 -9.40 12.44 10.58
C LEU A 573 -8.78 13.63 9.82
N ASP A 574 -8.88 13.64 8.51
CA ASP A 574 -8.44 14.73 7.61
C ASP A 574 -9.57 15.71 7.22
N ASP A 575 -10.76 15.60 7.87
CA ASP A 575 -11.89 16.49 7.61
C ASP A 575 -11.54 17.95 7.92
N GLN A 576 -11.81 18.82 6.95
CA GLN A 576 -11.50 20.26 7.07
C GLN A 576 -12.26 20.93 8.22
N LEU A 577 -13.49 20.48 8.52
CA LEU A 577 -14.27 20.99 9.65
C LEU A 577 -13.63 20.58 10.98
N LEU A 578 -13.15 19.32 11.09
CA LEU A 578 -12.40 18.85 12.25
C LEU A 578 -11.13 19.69 12.46
N ALA A 579 -10.36 19.92 11.38
CA ALA A 579 -9.16 20.74 11.41
C ALA A 579 -9.49 22.19 11.82
N ALA A 580 -10.55 22.79 11.23
CA ALA A 580 -10.98 24.15 11.54
C ALA A 580 -11.48 24.30 12.99
N LEU A 581 -12.31 23.38 13.48
CA LEU A 581 -12.81 23.38 14.85
C LEU A 581 -11.68 23.16 15.86
N SER A 582 -10.75 22.30 15.58
CA SER A 582 -9.62 22.00 16.45
C SER A 582 -8.64 23.19 16.61
N VAL A 583 -8.49 24.01 15.58
CA VAL A 583 -7.71 25.26 15.63
C VAL A 583 -8.52 26.43 16.14
N GLY A 584 -9.80 26.54 15.77
CA GLY A 584 -10.68 27.67 16.12
C GLY A 584 -11.07 27.71 17.59
N LEU A 585 -11.40 26.56 18.20
CA LEU A 585 -11.81 26.50 19.61
C LEU A 585 -10.74 26.96 20.62
N PRO A 586 -9.44 26.70 20.44
CA PRO A 586 -8.41 27.20 21.35
C PRO A 586 -8.03 28.65 21.16
N ILE A 587 -8.35 29.26 20.02
CA ILE A 587 -7.96 30.63 19.65
C ILE A 587 -9.06 31.66 19.96
N GLY A 588 -10.34 31.26 19.96
CA GLY A 588 -11.51 32.07 20.31
C GLY A 588 -11.72 32.15 21.81
#